data_f8164b1588a13491489700ded0d202d2
#
_entry.id   f8164b1588a13491489700ded0d202d2
#
_cell.length_a   1.000
_cell.length_b   1.000
_cell.length_c   1.000
_cell.angle_alpha   90.00
_cell.angle_beta   90.00
_cell.angle_gamma   90.00
#
_symmetry.space_group_name_H-M   'P 1'
#
loop_
_entity.id
_entity.type
_entity.pdbx_description
1 polymer ?
#
loop_
_entity_poly.entity_id
_entity_poly.type
_entity_poly.pdbx_seq_one_letter_code
_entity_poly.pdbx_strand_id
1 'polypeptide(L)'
;IPNYDDNYVYDSLTLVFPFNASTKILAGDTATLQTYRVYRLKNFPPTDFDDPSIYNNETLPLYAPEKPLATLSVKLEKQFFTQNNNERYFKLDDDLGRELFSLIRRQDSILDPNNALDFMRYFAGLTIVPDKDNMALLPIDGSGLSLRCHYHLDVNTGTYTFRPLAAYASGGYYAFTNIEHSPSVRFSNVSWNNPLPYSNENKAVIQGQNGYMLKMKLPFKSDVNPYRTILKVEIVLEPKIDNFEDIPEPTTIQVFTLDKYSRISGKLTDLSGNSVFGYLETNPNYKEDRKYRIDITDYYNSMVSNGTGGIDPELNLLIGLAGSPV
;
A
#
# COMPACT_ATOMS: atom_id res chain seq x y z
N ILE A 1 32.89 -8.37 6.42
CA ILE A 1 33.21 -7.42 5.32
C ILE A 1 34.50 -7.94 4.67
N PRO A 2 34.54 -8.15 3.33
CA PRO A 2 35.77 -8.57 2.66
C PRO A 2 36.89 -7.52 2.93
N ASN A 3 38.12 -7.99 3.02
CA ASN A 3 39.26 -7.08 3.08
C ASN A 3 39.39 -6.35 1.75
N TYR A 4 38.99 -5.09 1.73
CA TYR A 4 39.17 -4.24 0.55
C TYR A 4 40.58 -3.63 0.56
N ASP A 5 41.33 -3.89 -0.49
CA ASP A 5 42.59 -3.23 -0.76
C ASP A 5 42.33 -1.77 -1.16
N ASP A 6 43.24 -0.87 -0.85
CA ASP A 6 43.18 0.54 -1.26
C ASP A 6 43.14 0.75 -2.77
N ASN A 7 43.47 -0.29 -3.54
CA ASN A 7 43.43 -0.29 -5.01
C ASN A 7 42.04 -0.49 -5.62
N TYR A 8 40.99 -0.80 -4.82
CA TYR A 8 39.66 -0.89 -5.35
C TYR A 8 39.11 0.47 -5.78
N VAL A 9 38.55 0.52 -6.99
CA VAL A 9 38.06 1.73 -7.61
C VAL A 9 36.52 1.67 -7.69
N TYR A 10 35.89 2.74 -7.32
CA TYR A 10 34.44 2.91 -7.45
C TYR A 10 34.01 3.05 -8.90
N ASP A 11 32.97 2.33 -9.31
CA ASP A 11 32.40 2.41 -10.66
C ASP A 11 31.03 3.13 -10.68
N SER A 12 30.08 2.64 -9.91
CA SER A 12 28.73 3.21 -9.89
C SER A 12 27.92 2.77 -8.69
N LEU A 13 26.85 3.51 -8.41
CA LEU A 13 25.83 3.15 -7.44
C LEU A 13 24.49 2.96 -8.17
N THR A 14 23.81 1.83 -7.91
CA THR A 14 22.51 1.54 -8.49
C THR A 14 21.50 1.15 -7.43
N LEU A 15 20.29 1.75 -7.51
CA LEU A 15 19.11 1.27 -6.79
C LEU A 15 18.41 0.24 -7.67
N VAL A 16 18.31 -0.99 -7.18
CA VAL A 16 17.71 -2.11 -7.90
C VAL A 16 16.38 -2.47 -7.27
N PHE A 17 15.38 -2.65 -8.09
CA PHE A 17 14.08 -3.13 -7.67
C PHE A 17 13.63 -4.29 -8.58
N PRO A 18 13.38 -5.45 -7.98
CA PRO A 18 12.90 -6.60 -8.72
C PRO A 18 11.40 -6.47 -8.98
N PHE A 19 10.97 -7.00 -10.10
CA PHE A 19 9.56 -7.21 -10.41
C PHE A 19 9.26 -8.71 -10.36
N ASN A 20 8.24 -9.07 -9.62
CA ASN A 20 7.73 -10.44 -9.71
C ASN A 20 6.89 -10.56 -10.99
N ALA A 21 7.12 -11.59 -11.80
CA ALA A 21 6.35 -11.88 -13.01
C ALA A 21 4.84 -12.06 -12.74
N SER A 22 4.47 -12.36 -11.50
CA SER A 22 3.09 -12.42 -11.02
C SER A 22 2.52 -11.06 -10.59
N THR A 23 3.33 -10.01 -10.48
CA THR A 23 2.86 -8.66 -10.17
C THR A 23 2.18 -8.07 -11.43
N LYS A 24 0.98 -8.54 -11.69
CA LYS A 24 0.21 -8.20 -12.90
C LYS A 24 -0.57 -6.89 -12.81
N ILE A 25 -0.52 -6.20 -11.69
CA ILE A 25 -1.43 -5.08 -11.44
C ILE A 25 -0.71 -3.79 -11.73
N LEU A 26 -0.72 -3.43 -13.00
CA LEU A 26 -0.59 -2.05 -13.41
C LEU A 26 -2.00 -1.50 -13.53
N ALA A 27 -2.30 -0.48 -12.77
CA ALA A 27 -3.51 0.28 -12.92
C ALA A 27 -3.17 1.60 -13.63
N GLY A 28 -4.00 2.03 -14.54
CA GLY A 28 -3.85 3.27 -15.28
C GLY A 28 -3.19 3.12 -16.66
N ASP A 29 -2.89 4.24 -17.29
CA ASP A 29 -2.30 4.27 -18.63
C ASP A 29 -0.81 3.94 -18.63
N THR A 30 -0.48 2.75 -19.07
CA THR A 30 0.90 2.23 -19.16
C THR A 30 1.62 2.61 -20.44
N ALA A 31 0.90 3.10 -21.45
CA ALA A 31 1.45 3.47 -22.74
C ALA A 31 2.10 4.85 -22.74
N THR A 32 1.67 5.74 -21.85
CA THR A 32 2.30 7.04 -21.66
C THR A 32 3.62 6.94 -20.90
N LEU A 33 4.50 7.94 -21.12
CA LEU A 33 5.78 8.02 -20.43
C LEU A 33 5.55 8.37 -18.96
N GLN A 34 6.06 7.54 -18.06
CA GLN A 34 6.01 7.74 -16.63
C GLN A 34 7.40 8.16 -16.13
N THR A 35 7.46 9.17 -15.29
CA THR A 35 8.72 9.67 -14.73
C THR A 35 8.78 9.49 -13.23
N TYR A 36 9.86 8.91 -12.76
CA TYR A 36 10.14 8.66 -11.34
C TYR A 36 11.46 9.30 -10.95
N ARG A 37 11.52 9.92 -9.79
CA ARG A 37 12.74 10.52 -9.23
C ARG A 37 13.08 9.87 -7.92
N VAL A 38 14.37 9.61 -7.71
CA VAL A 38 14.89 9.08 -6.45
C VAL A 38 15.51 10.21 -5.65
N TYR A 39 15.15 10.30 -4.39
CA TYR A 39 15.74 11.26 -3.45
C TYR A 39 16.27 10.55 -2.20
N ARG A 40 17.28 11.14 -1.56
CA ARG A 40 17.72 10.75 -0.23
C ARG A 40 16.81 11.40 0.82
N LEU A 41 16.44 10.65 1.83
CA LEU A 41 15.75 11.17 3.01
C LEU A 41 16.73 11.88 3.92
N LYS A 42 16.30 12.97 4.55
CA LYS A 42 17.11 13.73 5.48
C LYS A 42 17.16 13.09 6.86
N ASN A 43 16.02 12.64 7.32
CA ASN A 43 15.84 12.03 8.62
C ASN A 43 15.17 10.68 8.46
N PHE A 44 15.57 9.75 9.29
CA PHE A 44 14.80 8.51 9.47
C PHE A 44 13.44 8.87 10.11
N PRO A 45 12.33 8.20 9.73
CA PRO A 45 11.06 8.45 10.37
C PRO A 45 11.20 8.33 11.88
N PRO A 46 10.58 9.21 12.67
CA PRO A 46 10.52 9.08 14.11
C PRO A 46 9.70 7.83 14.42
N THR A 47 10.33 6.70 14.42
CA THR A 47 9.73 5.51 14.99
C THR A 47 9.98 5.58 16.47
N ASP A 48 8.92 5.83 17.22
CA ASP A 48 8.93 5.46 18.62
C ASP A 48 9.14 3.94 18.63
N PHE A 49 10.18 3.46 19.31
CA PHE A 49 10.45 2.01 19.35
C PHE A 49 9.29 1.23 19.96
N ASP A 50 8.41 1.90 20.70
CA ASP A 50 7.21 1.36 21.31
C ASP A 50 5.99 1.36 20.35
N ASP A 51 5.96 2.26 19.36
CA ASP A 51 4.96 2.28 18.27
C ASP A 51 5.63 2.62 16.93
N PRO A 52 6.12 1.63 16.22
CA PRO A 52 6.80 1.83 14.94
C PRO A 52 5.84 2.06 13.77
N SER A 53 4.59 2.40 14.01
CA SER A 53 3.60 2.66 12.97
C SER A 53 3.95 3.91 12.18
N ILE A 54 4.12 3.75 10.88
CA ILE A 54 4.29 4.85 9.93
C ILE A 54 2.99 4.96 9.13
N TYR A 55 2.37 6.13 9.17
CA TYR A 55 1.13 6.37 8.44
C TYR A 55 1.42 6.76 6.98
N ASN A 56 0.51 6.39 6.09
CA ASN A 56 0.64 6.64 4.65
C ASN A 56 0.52 8.13 4.26
N ASN A 57 0.15 9.00 5.16
CA ASN A 57 0.08 10.45 4.96
C ASN A 57 1.28 11.20 5.55
N GLU A 58 2.27 10.50 6.10
CA GLU A 58 3.47 11.13 6.62
C GLU A 58 4.42 11.52 5.50
N THR A 59 4.84 12.77 5.51
CA THR A 59 5.81 13.30 4.55
C THR A 59 7.17 13.41 5.21
N LEU A 60 8.14 12.69 4.68
CA LEU A 60 9.52 12.75 5.17
C LEU A 60 10.33 13.83 4.44
N PRO A 61 11.13 14.61 5.17
CA PRO A 61 11.94 15.66 4.56
C PRO A 61 13.03 15.06 3.65
N LEU A 62 13.19 15.65 2.46
CA LEU A 62 14.25 15.30 1.52
C LEU A 62 15.56 15.98 1.91
N TYR A 63 16.68 15.33 1.65
CA TYR A 63 18.03 15.87 1.92
C TYR A 63 18.36 17.06 0.99
N ALA A 64 18.03 16.89 -0.32
CA ALA A 64 18.19 17.94 -1.32
C ALA A 64 17.01 17.86 -2.29
N PRO A 65 15.89 18.54 -2.01
CA PRO A 65 14.67 18.41 -2.82
C PRO A 65 14.83 18.95 -4.26
N GLU A 66 15.79 19.86 -4.47
CA GLU A 66 16.09 20.45 -5.77
C GLU A 66 16.93 19.53 -6.68
N LYS A 67 17.62 18.54 -6.09
CA LYS A 67 18.53 17.64 -6.83
C LYS A 67 18.17 16.19 -6.59
N PRO A 68 17.40 15.54 -7.48
CA PRO A 68 17.17 14.10 -7.38
C PRO A 68 18.49 13.33 -7.62
N LEU A 69 18.68 12.23 -6.92
CA LEU A 69 19.82 11.33 -7.10
C LEU A 69 19.75 10.59 -8.44
N ALA A 70 18.54 10.38 -8.95
CA ALA A 70 18.30 9.80 -10.27
C ALA A 70 16.92 10.18 -10.77
N THR A 71 16.77 10.14 -12.10
CA THR A 71 15.48 10.27 -12.80
C THR A 71 15.37 9.14 -13.81
N LEU A 72 14.25 8.43 -13.80
CA LEU A 72 13.91 7.41 -14.77
C LEU A 72 12.61 7.81 -15.47
N SER A 73 12.65 7.89 -16.81
CA SER A 73 11.45 8.09 -17.64
C SER A 73 11.25 6.85 -18.50
N VAL A 74 10.11 6.19 -18.33
CA VAL A 74 9.87 4.88 -18.93
C VAL A 74 8.39 4.67 -19.23
N LYS A 75 8.09 3.86 -20.26
CA LYS A 75 6.77 3.27 -20.47
C LYS A 75 6.65 1.96 -19.71
N LEU A 76 5.54 1.77 -19.01
CA LEU A 76 5.30 0.58 -18.21
C LEU A 76 4.68 -0.55 -19.04
N GLU A 77 5.24 -0.80 -20.22
CA GLU A 77 4.83 -1.90 -21.09
C GLU A 77 5.35 -3.25 -20.59
N LYS A 78 4.79 -4.34 -21.12
CA LYS A 78 5.20 -5.70 -20.74
C LYS A 78 6.71 -5.91 -20.80
N GLN A 79 7.39 -5.32 -21.77
CA GLN A 79 8.84 -5.42 -21.91
C GLN A 79 9.59 -4.85 -20.70
N PHE A 80 9.06 -3.80 -20.09
CA PHE A 80 9.66 -3.21 -18.90
C PHE A 80 9.77 -4.24 -17.75
N PHE A 81 8.83 -5.17 -17.62
CA PHE A 81 8.78 -6.14 -16.53
C PHE A 81 9.53 -7.45 -16.85
N THR A 82 9.81 -7.75 -18.12
CA THR A 82 10.39 -9.05 -18.54
C THR A 82 11.85 -8.99 -18.94
N GLN A 83 12.43 -7.80 -19.12
CA GLN A 83 13.85 -7.65 -19.46
C GLN A 83 14.75 -7.81 -18.22
N ASN A 84 16.02 -8.17 -18.41
CA ASN A 84 17.06 -8.22 -17.39
C ASN A 84 16.67 -9.01 -16.13
N ASN A 85 16.18 -10.25 -16.30
CA ASN A 85 15.79 -11.12 -15.18
C ASN A 85 14.79 -10.49 -14.21
N ASN A 86 13.87 -9.65 -14.73
CA ASN A 86 12.87 -8.95 -13.94
C ASN A 86 13.44 -7.93 -12.94
N GLU A 87 14.67 -7.49 -13.09
CA GLU A 87 15.24 -6.40 -12.31
C GLU A 87 15.26 -5.09 -13.11
N ARG A 88 15.00 -3.98 -12.44
CA ARG A 88 15.20 -2.63 -12.94
C ARG A 88 16.07 -1.86 -11.98
N TYR A 89 16.78 -0.89 -12.52
CA TYR A 89 17.69 -0.09 -11.71
C TYR A 89 17.68 1.37 -12.11
N PHE A 90 17.84 2.22 -11.12
CA PHE A 90 18.24 3.60 -11.29
C PHE A 90 19.76 3.68 -11.06
N LYS A 91 20.49 4.25 -11.99
CA LYS A 91 21.85 4.69 -11.71
C LYS A 91 21.74 5.97 -10.88
N LEU A 92 22.28 5.94 -9.67
CA LEU A 92 22.25 7.06 -8.74
C LEU A 92 23.45 7.99 -8.94
N ASP A 93 23.38 9.17 -8.31
CA ASP A 93 24.44 10.17 -8.29
C ASP A 93 25.74 9.59 -7.74
N ASP A 94 26.85 9.90 -8.40
CA ASP A 94 28.17 9.34 -8.05
C ASP A 94 28.71 9.92 -6.75
N ASP A 95 28.28 11.09 -6.29
CA ASP A 95 28.73 11.66 -5.02
C ASP A 95 28.27 10.79 -3.86
N LEU A 96 27.00 10.38 -3.85
CA LEU A 96 26.48 9.42 -2.89
C LEU A 96 27.19 8.06 -3.01
N GLY A 97 27.46 7.64 -4.24
CA GLY A 97 28.16 6.38 -4.49
C GLY A 97 29.56 6.36 -3.89
N ARG A 98 30.34 7.40 -4.11
CA ARG A 98 31.68 7.56 -3.51
C ARG A 98 31.64 7.70 -2.00
N GLU A 99 30.65 8.40 -1.46
CA GLU A 99 30.41 8.50 -0.02
C GLU A 99 30.27 7.10 0.59
N LEU A 100 29.33 6.29 0.09
CA LEU A 100 29.08 4.93 0.58
C LEU A 100 30.27 4.00 0.32
N PHE A 101 30.91 4.10 -0.84
CA PHE A 101 32.10 3.30 -1.17
C PHE A 101 33.26 3.61 -0.23
N SER A 102 33.41 4.84 0.20
CA SER A 102 34.46 5.21 1.18
C SER A 102 34.26 4.51 2.53
N LEU A 103 33.00 4.31 2.96
CA LEU A 103 32.68 3.54 4.17
C LEU A 103 33.05 2.05 3.98
N ILE A 104 32.70 1.49 2.83
CA ILE A 104 33.01 0.09 2.49
C ILE A 104 34.51 -0.13 2.51
N ARG A 105 35.28 0.74 1.83
CA ARG A 105 36.73 0.63 1.73
C ARG A 105 37.44 0.74 3.08
N ARG A 106 36.98 1.65 3.96
CA ARG A 106 37.52 1.81 5.30
C ARG A 106 37.07 0.74 6.28
N GLN A 107 36.20 -0.17 5.87
CA GLN A 107 35.54 -1.15 6.76
C GLN A 107 34.91 -0.47 7.97
N ASP A 108 34.22 0.65 7.74
CA ASP A 108 33.67 1.48 8.79
C ASP A 108 32.69 0.68 9.65
N SER A 109 32.80 0.80 10.96
CA SER A 109 31.98 0.05 11.92
C SER A 109 30.51 0.34 11.81
N ILE A 110 30.14 1.45 11.17
CA ILE A 110 28.72 1.78 10.87
C ILE A 110 28.08 0.78 9.91
N LEU A 111 28.87 0.02 9.14
CA LEU A 111 28.41 -1.03 8.25
C LEU A 111 28.30 -2.40 8.92
N ASP A 112 28.67 -2.52 10.19
CA ASP A 112 28.48 -3.76 10.95
C ASP A 112 26.97 -4.00 11.14
N PRO A 113 26.46 -5.21 10.81
CA PRO A 113 25.06 -5.56 11.04
C PRO A 113 24.57 -5.33 12.48
N ASN A 114 25.47 -5.39 13.47
CA ASN A 114 25.13 -5.11 14.86
C ASN A 114 24.91 -3.60 15.12
N ASN A 115 25.39 -2.73 14.25
CA ASN A 115 25.27 -1.27 14.33
C ASN A 115 24.23 -0.73 13.32
N ALA A 116 23.27 -1.55 12.92
CA ALA A 116 22.30 -1.22 11.89
C ALA A 116 21.53 0.08 12.16
N LEU A 117 21.22 0.39 13.42
CA LEU A 117 20.55 1.65 13.80
C LEU A 117 21.44 2.88 13.53
N ASP A 118 22.73 2.77 13.72
CA ASP A 118 23.66 3.87 13.46
C ASP A 118 23.79 4.12 11.96
N PHE A 119 23.79 3.04 11.15
CA PHE A 119 23.70 3.19 9.70
C PHE A 119 22.40 3.87 9.26
N MET A 120 21.26 3.51 9.86
CA MET A 120 19.96 4.14 9.56
C MET A 120 19.92 5.63 9.95
N ARG A 121 20.60 6.02 11.03
CA ARG A 121 20.74 7.43 11.40
C ARG A 121 21.64 8.21 10.44
N TYR A 122 22.69 7.56 9.97
CA TYR A 122 23.61 8.13 8.98
C TYR A 122 22.97 8.22 7.59
N PHE A 123 22.32 7.13 7.17
CA PHE A 123 21.65 7.00 5.89
C PHE A 123 20.16 6.72 6.11
N ALA A 124 19.37 7.79 6.18
CA ALA A 124 17.96 7.71 6.52
C ALA A 124 17.10 6.97 5.48
N GLY A 125 17.67 6.63 4.33
CA GLY A 125 17.02 5.88 3.28
C GLY A 125 16.76 6.68 2.01
N LEU A 126 16.04 6.06 1.10
CA LEU A 126 15.68 6.62 -0.20
C LEU A 126 14.16 6.65 -0.35
N THR A 127 13.68 7.60 -1.14
CA THR A 127 12.28 7.62 -1.59
C THR A 127 12.23 7.71 -3.11
N ILE A 128 11.25 7.02 -3.70
CA ILE A 128 10.94 7.09 -5.13
C ILE A 128 9.67 7.92 -5.27
N VAL A 129 9.78 9.07 -5.91
CA VAL A 129 8.69 10.01 -6.09
C VAL A 129 8.24 9.98 -7.55
N PRO A 130 6.98 9.63 -7.83
CA PRO A 130 6.41 9.73 -9.17
C PRO A 130 6.23 11.20 -9.55
N ASP A 131 6.32 11.51 -10.84
CA ASP A 131 5.90 12.82 -11.33
C ASP A 131 4.38 12.96 -11.20
N LYS A 132 3.91 14.19 -10.98
CA LYS A 132 2.48 14.50 -10.87
C LYS A 132 1.68 14.18 -12.14
N ASP A 133 2.36 14.14 -13.27
CA ASP A 133 1.76 13.84 -14.58
C ASP A 133 1.75 12.33 -14.90
N ASN A 134 2.23 11.49 -13.97
CA ASN A 134 2.17 10.05 -14.14
C ASN A 134 0.72 9.56 -14.09
N MET A 135 0.37 8.71 -15.07
CA MET A 135 -0.98 8.18 -15.25
C MET A 135 -1.12 6.71 -14.88
N ALA A 136 -0.05 6.09 -14.36
CA ALA A 136 -0.05 4.68 -14.02
C ALA A 136 0.60 4.42 -12.65
N LEU A 137 0.13 3.36 -11.98
CA LEU A 137 0.70 2.88 -10.73
C LEU A 137 1.80 1.84 -11.02
N LEU A 138 2.98 2.09 -10.47
CA LEU A 138 4.11 1.15 -10.50
C LEU A 138 4.18 0.43 -9.14
N PRO A 139 3.82 -0.86 -9.06
CA PRO A 139 3.99 -1.61 -7.85
C PRO A 139 5.47 -1.93 -7.62
N ILE A 140 6.00 -1.59 -6.45
CA ILE A 140 7.38 -1.88 -6.04
C ILE A 140 7.34 -2.78 -4.82
N ASP A 141 7.96 -3.95 -4.91
CA ASP A 141 8.17 -4.80 -3.75
C ASP A 141 9.33 -4.26 -2.90
N GLY A 142 9.00 -3.65 -1.77
CA GLY A 142 9.99 -3.09 -0.85
C GLY A 142 10.98 -4.12 -0.31
N SER A 143 10.57 -5.38 -0.20
CA SER A 143 11.42 -6.47 0.33
C SER A 143 12.58 -6.82 -0.59
N GLY A 144 12.41 -6.63 -1.88
CA GLY A 144 13.41 -6.93 -2.91
C GLY A 144 14.30 -5.76 -3.27
N LEU A 145 14.04 -4.56 -2.75
CA LEU A 145 14.88 -3.39 -3.01
C LEU A 145 16.31 -3.63 -2.56
N SER A 146 17.28 -3.19 -3.35
CA SER A 146 18.69 -3.23 -2.96
C SER A 146 19.46 -2.06 -3.56
N LEU A 147 20.39 -1.55 -2.79
CA LEU A 147 21.34 -0.54 -3.25
C LEU A 147 22.67 -1.23 -3.50
N ARG A 148 23.13 -1.21 -4.76
CA ARG A 148 24.35 -1.92 -5.18
C ARG A 148 25.44 -0.92 -5.54
N CYS A 149 26.55 -0.99 -4.82
CA CYS A 149 27.77 -0.27 -5.11
C CYS A 149 28.69 -1.17 -5.94
N HIS A 150 28.98 -0.77 -7.16
CA HIS A 150 29.84 -1.49 -8.10
C HIS A 150 31.26 -0.92 -8.01
N TYR A 151 32.23 -1.80 -8.06
CA TYR A 151 33.65 -1.46 -8.00
C TYR A 151 34.49 -2.49 -8.77
N HIS A 152 35.72 -2.14 -9.05
CA HIS A 152 36.67 -3.06 -9.68
C HIS A 152 38.05 -2.98 -9.03
N LEU A 153 38.84 -4.04 -9.23
CA LEU A 153 40.25 -4.11 -8.98
C LEU A 153 40.88 -4.75 -10.23
N ASP A 154 41.68 -4.00 -10.97
CA ASP A 154 42.21 -4.37 -12.29
C ASP A 154 41.07 -4.80 -13.23
N VAL A 155 41.03 -6.08 -13.64
CA VAL A 155 40.01 -6.65 -14.51
C VAL A 155 38.84 -7.30 -13.74
N ASN A 156 38.95 -7.41 -12.41
CA ASN A 156 37.94 -8.07 -11.58
C ASN A 156 36.91 -7.06 -11.11
N THR A 157 35.66 -7.31 -11.41
CA THR A 157 34.52 -6.50 -10.94
C THR A 157 33.91 -7.10 -9.67
N GLY A 158 33.43 -6.24 -8.78
CA GLY A 158 32.73 -6.63 -7.56
C GLY A 158 31.50 -5.76 -7.30
N THR A 159 30.66 -6.24 -6.40
CA THR A 159 29.47 -5.51 -5.99
C THR A 159 29.26 -5.66 -4.48
N TYR A 160 29.09 -4.55 -3.80
CA TYR A 160 28.62 -4.55 -2.42
C TYR A 160 27.13 -4.18 -2.39
N THR A 161 26.33 -4.99 -1.70
CA THR A 161 24.87 -4.83 -1.69
C THR A 161 24.38 -4.42 -0.31
N PHE A 162 23.78 -3.25 -0.24
CA PHE A 162 22.96 -2.83 0.89
C PHE A 162 21.52 -3.31 0.66
N ARG A 163 20.94 -3.94 1.66
CA ARG A 163 19.54 -4.39 1.61
C ARG A 163 18.70 -3.60 2.59
N PRO A 164 17.37 -3.50 2.38
CA PRO A 164 16.49 -2.93 3.38
C PRO A 164 16.66 -3.66 4.70
N LEU A 165 16.73 -2.90 5.77
CA LEU A 165 16.87 -3.46 7.10
C LEU A 165 15.55 -4.11 7.51
N ALA A 166 15.63 -5.29 8.11
CA ALA A 166 14.47 -5.92 8.73
C ALA A 166 14.02 -5.06 9.94
N ALA A 167 12.77 -4.60 9.92
CA ALA A 167 12.22 -3.77 10.98
C ALA A 167 12.03 -4.54 12.29
N TYR A 168 11.85 -5.86 12.19
CA TYR A 168 11.58 -6.75 13.32
C TYR A 168 12.14 -8.16 13.08
N ALA A 169 12.27 -8.92 14.15
CA ALA A 169 12.55 -10.36 14.10
C ALA A 169 11.49 -11.14 13.30
N SER A 170 10.31 -10.57 13.09
CA SER A 170 9.23 -11.13 12.27
C SER A 170 9.36 -10.91 10.76
N GLY A 171 10.43 -10.25 10.29
CA GLY A 171 10.72 -10.10 8.85
C GLY A 171 10.06 -8.91 8.14
N GLY A 172 9.52 -7.93 8.87
CA GLY A 172 9.08 -6.66 8.29
C GLY A 172 10.26 -5.79 7.85
N TYR A 173 10.03 -4.89 6.89
CA TYR A 173 11.03 -3.92 6.42
C TYR A 173 10.57 -2.51 6.75
N TYR A 174 11.53 -1.59 6.98
CA TYR A 174 11.22 -0.17 7.08
C TYR A 174 10.96 0.40 5.68
N ALA A 175 9.79 0.08 5.15
CA ALA A 175 9.31 0.59 3.88
C ALA A 175 7.82 0.95 4.00
N PHE A 176 7.44 2.10 3.48
CA PHE A 176 6.05 2.54 3.45
C PHE A 176 5.77 3.34 2.19
N THR A 177 4.50 3.51 1.88
CA THR A 177 4.05 4.31 0.76
C THR A 177 3.36 5.56 1.29
N ASN A 178 3.91 6.73 0.97
CA ASN A 178 3.21 7.99 1.18
C ASN A 178 2.17 8.19 0.08
N ILE A 179 0.96 8.60 0.44
CA ILE A 179 -0.14 8.82 -0.50
C ILE A 179 -0.64 10.25 -0.36
N GLU A 180 -0.30 11.04 -1.35
CA GLU A 180 -0.88 12.38 -1.50
C GLU A 180 -2.08 12.29 -2.43
N HIS A 181 -3.21 12.84 -2.02
CA HIS A 181 -4.37 12.93 -2.87
C HIS A 181 -4.99 14.31 -2.84
N SER A 182 -5.51 14.73 -3.98
CA SER A 182 -6.31 15.94 -4.12
C SER A 182 -7.76 15.53 -4.34
N PRO A 183 -8.62 15.60 -3.32
CA PRO A 183 -10.00 15.20 -3.49
C PRO A 183 -10.70 16.11 -4.50
N SER A 184 -11.57 15.53 -5.33
CA SER A 184 -12.45 16.34 -6.17
C SER A 184 -13.34 17.21 -5.29
N VAL A 185 -13.93 18.27 -5.89
CA VAL A 185 -14.83 19.19 -5.15
C VAL A 185 -15.93 18.44 -4.39
N ARG A 186 -16.43 17.33 -4.96
CA ARG A 186 -17.46 16.48 -4.33
C ARG A 186 -16.98 15.85 -3.01
N PHE A 187 -15.69 15.51 -2.90
CA PHE A 187 -15.11 14.80 -1.77
C PHE A 187 -14.26 15.68 -0.87
N SER A 188 -14.12 16.97 -1.19
CA SER A 188 -13.22 17.90 -0.47
C SER A 188 -13.50 18.04 1.02
N ASN A 189 -14.76 17.86 1.42
CA ASN A 189 -15.21 17.98 2.80
C ASN A 189 -15.53 16.62 3.46
N VAL A 190 -15.25 15.51 2.78
CA VAL A 190 -15.52 14.18 3.33
C VAL A 190 -14.48 13.84 4.38
N SER A 191 -14.94 13.48 5.55
CA SER A 191 -14.12 13.03 6.66
C SER A 191 -14.88 11.97 7.45
N TRP A 192 -14.20 11.34 8.42
CA TRP A 192 -14.84 10.38 9.31
C TRP A 192 -16.08 10.92 10.02
N ASN A 193 -16.02 12.17 10.47
CA ASN A 193 -17.11 12.84 11.17
C ASN A 193 -18.09 13.57 10.23
N ASN A 194 -17.76 13.68 8.96
CA ASN A 194 -18.57 14.33 7.94
C ASN A 194 -18.66 13.44 6.70
N PRO A 195 -19.40 12.33 6.77
CA PRO A 195 -19.56 11.45 5.63
C PRO A 195 -20.34 12.14 4.51
N LEU A 196 -20.04 11.80 3.26
CA LEU A 196 -20.83 12.24 2.13
C LEU A 196 -22.22 11.66 2.27
N PRO A 197 -23.29 12.48 2.36
CA PRO A 197 -24.63 11.97 2.51
C PRO A 197 -25.05 11.21 1.25
N TYR A 198 -25.92 10.23 1.45
CA TYR A 198 -26.58 9.51 0.39
C TYR A 198 -27.18 10.49 -0.62
N SER A 199 -26.83 10.34 -1.87
CA SER A 199 -27.38 11.16 -2.96
C SER A 199 -28.57 10.45 -3.59
N ASN A 200 -29.44 11.21 -4.25
CA ASN A 200 -30.57 10.66 -5.03
C ASN A 200 -30.14 9.72 -6.19
N GLU A 201 -28.83 9.59 -6.41
CA GLU A 201 -28.26 8.73 -7.44
C GLU A 201 -28.04 7.28 -6.99
N ASN A 202 -28.30 6.94 -5.74
CA ASN A 202 -28.07 5.60 -5.18
C ASN A 202 -26.62 5.09 -5.36
N LYS A 203 -25.64 5.98 -5.30
CA LYS A 203 -24.23 5.64 -5.53
C LYS A 203 -23.38 5.95 -4.31
N ALA A 204 -22.44 5.07 -4.04
CA ALA A 204 -21.39 5.28 -3.06
C ALA A 204 -20.02 4.98 -3.70
N VAL A 205 -18.97 5.47 -3.09
CA VAL A 205 -17.59 5.27 -3.56
C VAL A 205 -16.82 4.49 -2.51
N ILE A 206 -16.17 3.43 -2.96
CA ILE A 206 -15.17 2.70 -2.20
C ILE A 206 -13.86 2.85 -2.98
N GLN A 207 -12.82 3.38 -2.34
CA GLN A 207 -11.55 3.59 -3.00
C GLN A 207 -10.42 3.20 -2.04
N GLY A 208 -9.55 2.31 -2.48
CA GLY A 208 -8.31 2.01 -1.80
C GLY A 208 -7.39 3.23 -1.76
N GLN A 209 -6.27 3.11 -1.10
CA GLN A 209 -5.24 4.15 -0.95
C GLN A 209 -5.72 5.43 -0.26
N ASN A 210 -6.84 6.01 -0.70
CA ASN A 210 -7.42 7.25 -0.13
C ASN A 210 -8.36 6.98 1.05
N GLY A 211 -8.61 5.71 1.40
CA GLY A 211 -9.40 5.33 2.56
C GLY A 211 -10.90 5.63 2.46
N TYR A 212 -11.45 5.85 1.24
CA TYR A 212 -12.89 6.02 1.10
C TYR A 212 -13.59 4.68 1.26
N MET A 213 -14.52 4.62 2.21
CA MET A 213 -15.31 3.44 2.54
C MET A 213 -16.79 3.77 2.51
N LEU A 214 -17.62 2.77 2.24
CA LEU A 214 -19.06 2.89 2.30
C LEU A 214 -19.54 2.64 3.74
N LYS A 215 -20.12 3.65 4.38
CA LYS A 215 -20.86 3.47 5.64
C LYS A 215 -22.31 3.14 5.31
N MET A 216 -22.76 1.99 5.77
CA MET A 216 -24.12 1.50 5.57
C MET A 216 -24.84 1.39 6.92
N LYS A 217 -26.02 2.00 7.00
CA LYS A 217 -26.95 1.80 8.11
C LYS A 217 -27.97 0.73 7.70
N LEU A 218 -27.99 -0.38 8.42
CA LEU A 218 -28.98 -1.42 8.20
C LEU A 218 -30.28 -1.06 8.92
N PRO A 219 -31.43 -1.20 8.27
CA PRO A 219 -32.71 -1.05 8.93
C PRO A 219 -32.90 -2.22 9.90
N PHE A 220 -32.85 -1.92 11.18
CA PHE A 220 -33.22 -2.88 12.20
C PHE A 220 -34.71 -2.70 12.52
N LYS A 221 -35.51 -3.75 12.34
CA LYS A 221 -36.91 -3.74 12.79
C LYS A 221 -36.97 -4.40 14.14
N SER A 222 -37.29 -3.64 15.16
CA SER A 222 -37.59 -4.12 16.51
C SER A 222 -38.75 -5.13 16.56
N ASP A 223 -39.51 -5.18 15.48
CA ASP A 223 -40.70 -6.05 15.34
C ASP A 223 -40.38 -7.48 14.84
N VAL A 224 -39.08 -7.78 14.62
CA VAL A 224 -38.69 -9.16 14.29
C VAL A 224 -38.88 -10.00 15.55
N ASN A 225 -39.85 -10.93 15.48
CA ASN A 225 -40.12 -11.85 16.56
C ASN A 225 -38.84 -12.61 16.93
N PRO A 226 -38.30 -12.52 18.17
CA PRO A 226 -37.03 -13.14 18.58
C PRO A 226 -37.03 -14.66 18.48
N TYR A 227 -38.20 -15.25 18.31
CA TYR A 227 -38.36 -16.71 18.11
C TYR A 227 -38.30 -17.12 16.62
N ARG A 228 -38.06 -16.19 15.70
CA ARG A 228 -37.91 -16.49 14.28
C ARG A 228 -36.48 -16.36 13.87
N THR A 229 -35.92 -17.39 13.29
CA THR A 229 -34.62 -17.34 12.66
C THR A 229 -34.76 -16.85 11.23
N ILE A 230 -34.00 -15.84 10.88
CA ILE A 230 -33.91 -15.36 9.50
C ILE A 230 -32.93 -16.27 8.75
N LEU A 231 -33.39 -16.89 7.67
CA LEU A 231 -32.61 -17.87 6.94
C LEU A 231 -31.49 -17.26 6.12
N LYS A 232 -31.71 -16.04 5.61
CA LYS A 232 -30.72 -15.35 4.78
C LYS A 232 -30.88 -13.85 4.81
N VAL A 233 -29.75 -13.16 5.03
CA VAL A 233 -29.61 -11.71 4.88
C VAL A 233 -28.37 -11.42 4.06
N GLU A 234 -28.54 -10.80 2.91
CA GLU A 234 -27.45 -10.44 2.02
C GLU A 234 -27.44 -8.94 1.73
N ILE A 235 -26.23 -8.38 1.68
CA ILE A 235 -25.99 -7.09 1.07
C ILE A 235 -25.51 -7.34 -0.37
N VAL A 236 -26.19 -6.75 -1.33
CA VAL A 236 -25.82 -6.82 -2.75
C VAL A 236 -25.38 -5.44 -3.20
N LEU A 237 -24.15 -5.34 -3.68
CA LEU A 237 -23.59 -4.10 -4.23
C LEU A 237 -23.29 -4.32 -5.71
N GLU A 238 -23.80 -3.46 -6.57
CA GLU A 238 -23.56 -3.49 -7.99
C GLU A 238 -22.53 -2.42 -8.35
N PRO A 239 -21.34 -2.81 -8.82
CA PRO A 239 -20.34 -1.83 -9.26
C PRO A 239 -20.87 -1.10 -10.49
N LYS A 240 -20.79 0.23 -10.46
CA LYS A 240 -21.09 1.02 -11.64
C LYS A 240 -19.82 1.10 -12.49
N ILE A 241 -19.90 0.56 -13.69
CA ILE A 241 -18.86 0.66 -14.70
C ILE A 241 -18.97 2.06 -15.32
N ASP A 242 -18.27 3.02 -14.76
CA ASP A 242 -17.95 4.25 -15.47
C ASP A 242 -16.60 4.00 -16.16
N ASN A 243 -16.34 4.58 -17.29
CA ASN A 243 -15.25 4.42 -18.26
C ASN A 243 -13.79 4.26 -17.73
N PHE A 244 -13.61 3.63 -16.60
CA PHE A 244 -12.30 3.27 -16.03
C PHE A 244 -11.90 1.86 -16.47
N GLU A 245 -11.86 1.63 -17.77
CA GLU A 245 -11.48 0.33 -18.36
C GLU A 245 -10.09 -0.12 -17.93
N ASP A 246 -9.25 0.83 -17.49
CA ASP A 246 -7.86 0.60 -17.11
C ASP A 246 -7.65 0.26 -15.63
N ILE A 247 -8.68 0.39 -14.78
CA ILE A 247 -8.59 0.06 -13.35
C ILE A 247 -9.46 -1.15 -13.07
N PRO A 248 -8.85 -2.32 -12.78
CA PRO A 248 -9.63 -3.51 -12.48
C PRO A 248 -10.41 -3.34 -11.18
N GLU A 249 -11.65 -3.83 -11.19
CA GLU A 249 -12.46 -3.89 -9.98
C GLU A 249 -11.81 -4.80 -8.93
N PRO A 250 -11.86 -4.46 -7.66
CA PRO A 250 -11.36 -5.32 -6.61
C PRO A 250 -12.13 -6.65 -6.62
N THR A 251 -11.42 -7.75 -6.56
CA THR A 251 -12.05 -9.09 -6.52
C THR A 251 -12.77 -9.34 -5.20
N THR A 252 -12.41 -8.58 -4.17
CA THR A 252 -12.88 -8.81 -2.80
C THR A 252 -13.06 -7.50 -2.06
N ILE A 253 -14.17 -7.36 -1.36
CA ILE A 253 -14.45 -6.28 -0.40
C ILE A 253 -14.64 -6.87 0.99
N GLN A 254 -14.33 -6.09 2.02
CA GLN A 254 -14.40 -6.52 3.41
C GLN A 254 -15.39 -5.66 4.19
N VAL A 255 -16.07 -6.27 5.16
CA VAL A 255 -17.01 -5.61 6.03
C VAL A 255 -16.42 -5.46 7.42
N PHE A 256 -16.64 -4.28 8.01
CA PHE A 256 -16.23 -3.95 9.37
C PHE A 256 -17.43 -3.52 10.18
N THR A 257 -17.38 -3.83 11.47
CA THR A 257 -18.36 -3.38 12.46
C THR A 257 -17.93 -2.04 13.05
N LEU A 258 -18.91 -1.21 13.39
CA LEU A 258 -18.66 0.09 14.03
C LEU A 258 -19.22 0.09 15.46
N ASP A 259 -18.52 0.78 16.36
CA ASP A 259 -19.02 1.04 17.72
C ASP A 259 -20.03 2.20 17.70
N LYS A 260 -20.62 2.47 18.87
CA LYS A 260 -21.59 3.57 19.07
C LYS A 260 -21.03 4.97 18.76
N TYR A 261 -19.71 5.12 18.69
CA TYR A 261 -19.02 6.35 18.30
C TYR A 261 -18.61 6.35 16.83
N SER A 262 -19.12 5.41 16.05
CA SER A 262 -18.75 5.17 14.64
C SER A 262 -17.29 4.77 14.41
N ARG A 263 -16.54 4.35 15.42
CA ARG A 263 -15.17 3.86 15.27
C ARG A 263 -15.21 2.39 14.88
N ILE A 264 -14.24 1.95 14.09
CA ILE A 264 -14.11 0.55 13.69
C ILE A 264 -13.81 -0.28 14.95
N SER A 265 -14.68 -1.23 15.24
CA SER A 265 -14.52 -2.15 16.35
C SER A 265 -13.86 -3.47 15.95
N GLY A 266 -13.93 -3.82 14.66
CA GLY A 266 -13.29 -5.02 14.13
C GLY A 266 -13.83 -5.41 12.75
N LYS A 267 -13.28 -6.49 12.22
CA LYS A 267 -13.79 -7.12 11.00
C LYS A 267 -15.08 -7.87 11.34
N LEU A 268 -16.05 -7.81 10.45
CA LEU A 268 -17.23 -8.64 10.58
C LEU A 268 -16.82 -10.11 10.42
N THR A 269 -17.27 -10.96 11.37
CA THR A 269 -16.99 -12.40 11.34
C THR A 269 -18.29 -13.21 11.32
N ASP A 270 -18.22 -14.41 10.76
CA ASP A 270 -19.24 -15.44 10.86
C ASP A 270 -19.24 -16.11 12.27
N LEU A 271 -20.14 -17.05 12.51
CA LEU A 271 -20.20 -17.80 13.78
C LEU A 271 -18.94 -18.67 14.05
N SER A 272 -18.18 -18.97 13.01
CA SER A 272 -16.91 -19.72 13.11
C SER A 272 -15.71 -18.81 13.36
N GLY A 273 -15.89 -17.50 13.40
CA GLY A 273 -14.84 -16.51 13.59
C GLY A 273 -14.08 -16.12 12.32
N ASN A 274 -14.54 -16.59 11.15
CA ASN A 274 -13.92 -16.21 9.87
C ASN A 274 -14.40 -14.82 9.44
N SER A 275 -13.51 -14.04 8.85
CA SER A 275 -13.87 -12.74 8.31
C SER A 275 -14.88 -12.85 7.15
N VAL A 276 -15.89 -12.00 7.16
CA VAL A 276 -16.90 -11.93 6.11
C VAL A 276 -16.41 -11.03 4.98
N PHE A 277 -16.48 -11.55 3.75
CA PHE A 277 -16.09 -10.85 2.53
C PHE A 277 -17.23 -10.83 1.52
N GLY A 278 -17.24 -9.80 0.69
CA GLY A 278 -17.99 -9.81 -0.55
C GLY A 278 -17.07 -10.15 -1.71
N TYR A 279 -17.42 -11.16 -2.48
CA TYR A 279 -16.66 -11.57 -3.66
C TYR A 279 -17.35 -11.03 -4.91
N LEU A 280 -16.55 -10.57 -5.87
CA LEU A 280 -17.05 -10.11 -7.16
C LEU A 280 -17.54 -11.31 -7.97
N GLU A 281 -18.84 -11.39 -8.14
CA GLU A 281 -19.48 -12.33 -9.07
C GLU A 281 -19.57 -11.67 -10.44
N THR A 282 -19.15 -12.35 -11.48
CA THR A 282 -19.21 -11.89 -12.86
C THR A 282 -19.94 -12.91 -13.72
N ASN A 283 -20.78 -12.42 -14.61
CA ASN A 283 -21.44 -13.30 -15.58
C ASN A 283 -20.59 -13.37 -16.86
N PRO A 284 -20.09 -14.55 -17.28
CA PRO A 284 -19.26 -14.66 -18.46
C PRO A 284 -19.96 -14.27 -19.76
N ASN A 285 -21.30 -14.33 -19.78
CA ASN A 285 -22.09 -13.99 -20.95
C ASN A 285 -22.53 -12.53 -20.99
N TYR A 286 -22.60 -11.89 -19.82
CA TYR A 286 -23.05 -10.50 -19.66
C TYR A 286 -22.07 -9.76 -18.78
N LYS A 287 -21.12 -9.07 -19.39
CA LYS A 287 -20.07 -8.34 -18.68
C LYS A 287 -20.58 -7.26 -17.72
N GLU A 288 -21.80 -6.79 -17.94
CA GLU A 288 -22.48 -5.78 -17.13
C GLU A 288 -23.12 -6.38 -15.86
N ASP A 289 -23.38 -7.69 -15.81
CA ASP A 289 -23.95 -8.38 -14.65
C ASP A 289 -22.82 -8.72 -13.67
N ARG A 290 -22.46 -7.72 -12.87
CA ARG A 290 -21.41 -7.83 -11.83
C ARG A 290 -21.99 -7.40 -10.50
N LYS A 291 -21.69 -8.15 -9.46
CA LYS A 291 -22.16 -7.82 -8.12
C LYS A 291 -21.27 -8.42 -7.04
N TYR A 292 -21.18 -7.73 -5.93
CA TYR A 292 -20.66 -8.29 -4.70
C TYR A 292 -21.82 -8.77 -3.86
N ARG A 293 -21.76 -10.01 -3.41
CA ARG A 293 -22.69 -10.55 -2.41
C ARG A 293 -21.97 -10.73 -1.10
N ILE A 294 -22.57 -10.23 -0.04
CA ILE A 294 -22.05 -10.30 1.31
C ILE A 294 -23.12 -10.93 2.18
N ASP A 295 -22.89 -12.14 2.66
CA ASP A 295 -23.77 -12.80 3.60
C ASP A 295 -23.51 -12.27 5.01
N ILE A 296 -24.52 -11.66 5.61
CA ILE A 296 -24.49 -11.12 6.97
C ILE A 296 -25.51 -11.80 7.87
N THR A 297 -25.97 -12.99 7.50
CA THR A 297 -27.07 -13.69 8.17
C THR A 297 -26.77 -13.96 9.65
N ASP A 298 -25.58 -14.45 9.95
CA ASP A 298 -25.16 -14.76 11.32
C ASP A 298 -25.10 -13.49 12.17
N TYR A 299 -24.52 -12.44 11.63
CA TYR A 299 -24.44 -11.15 12.31
C TYR A 299 -25.81 -10.59 12.61
N TYR A 300 -26.70 -10.59 11.60
CA TYR A 300 -28.06 -10.08 11.77
C TYR A 300 -28.85 -10.89 12.79
N ASN A 301 -28.79 -12.23 12.72
CA ASN A 301 -29.44 -13.11 13.69
C ASN A 301 -28.88 -12.93 15.11
N SER A 302 -27.59 -12.73 15.27
CA SER A 302 -26.98 -12.48 16.58
C SER A 302 -27.50 -11.19 17.22
N MET A 303 -27.71 -10.15 16.42
CA MET A 303 -28.27 -8.88 16.88
C MET A 303 -29.75 -9.01 17.27
N VAL A 304 -30.52 -9.78 16.50
CA VAL A 304 -31.93 -10.07 16.81
C VAL A 304 -32.05 -10.90 18.08
N SER A 305 -31.20 -11.93 18.25
CA SER A 305 -31.25 -12.88 19.39
C SER A 305 -30.78 -12.26 20.70
N ASN A 306 -29.81 -11.37 20.66
CA ASN A 306 -29.25 -10.73 21.87
C ASN A 306 -30.20 -9.72 22.50
N GLY A 307 -31.44 -9.64 22.00
CA GLY A 307 -32.56 -8.92 22.52
C GLY A 307 -32.12 -7.60 23.14
N THR A 308 -31.83 -6.63 22.30
CA THR A 308 -31.38 -5.33 22.78
C THR A 308 -32.52 -4.70 23.56
N GLY A 309 -32.53 -4.87 24.85
CA GLY A 309 -33.55 -4.27 25.69
C GLY A 309 -33.60 -2.76 25.53
N GLY A 310 -34.40 -2.31 24.55
CA GLY A 310 -34.77 -0.91 24.36
C GLY A 310 -33.71 0.03 23.81
N ILE A 311 -32.52 -0.42 23.46
CA ILE A 311 -31.52 0.38 22.78
C ILE A 311 -31.65 0.02 21.30
N ASP A 312 -32.08 0.97 20.48
CA ASP A 312 -32.07 0.87 19.02
C ASP A 312 -30.59 0.77 18.57
N PRO A 313 -30.06 -0.43 18.29
CA PRO A 313 -28.70 -0.52 17.84
C PRO A 313 -28.69 -0.03 16.40
N GLU A 314 -28.14 1.14 16.18
CA GLU A 314 -27.78 1.52 14.84
C GLU A 314 -26.77 0.52 14.31
N LEU A 315 -27.24 -0.46 13.56
CA LEU A 315 -26.40 -1.42 12.87
C LEU A 315 -25.66 -0.71 11.74
N ASN A 316 -24.57 -0.07 12.11
CA ASN A 316 -23.70 0.58 11.14
C ASN A 316 -22.59 -0.39 10.74
N LEU A 317 -22.50 -0.67 9.46
CA LEU A 317 -21.43 -1.41 8.83
C LEU A 317 -20.57 -0.46 8.00
N LEU A 318 -19.30 -0.78 7.91
CA LEU A 318 -18.37 -0.11 7.01
C LEU A 318 -17.87 -1.14 5.99
N ILE A 319 -17.92 -0.79 4.72
CA ILE A 319 -17.47 -1.66 3.63
C ILE A 319 -16.30 -0.98 2.95
N GLY A 320 -15.19 -1.68 2.85
CA GLY A 320 -13.95 -1.20 2.23
C GLY A 320 -13.27 -2.28 1.42
N LEU A 321 -12.08 -1.99 0.89
CA LEU A 321 -11.29 -2.98 0.18
C LEU A 321 -10.69 -3.98 1.17
N ALA A 322 -10.60 -5.24 0.74
CA ALA A 322 -9.91 -6.27 1.51
C ALA A 322 -8.42 -5.91 1.65
N GLY A 323 -7.88 -6.05 2.87
CA GLY A 323 -6.49 -5.70 3.15
C GLY A 323 -6.26 -4.21 3.47
N SER A 324 -7.31 -3.37 3.47
CA SER A 324 -7.15 -2.01 3.99
C SER A 324 -6.70 -2.07 5.45
N PRO A 325 -5.67 -1.33 5.85
CA PRO A 325 -5.31 -1.20 7.25
C PRO A 325 -6.47 -0.54 8.00
N VAL A 326 -6.81 -1.10 9.11
CA VAL A 326 -7.82 -0.60 10.05
C VAL A 326 -7.12 0.05 11.21
#